data_7d5d4b3997bd3a486096fa650e2354fa
#
_entry.id   7d5d4b3997bd3a486096fa650e2354fa
#
_cell.length_a   1.000
_cell.length_b   1.000
_cell.length_c   1.000
_cell.angle_alpha   90.00
_cell.angle_beta   90.00
_cell.angle_gamma   90.00
#
_symmetry.space_group_name_H-M   'P 1'
#
loop_
_entity.id
_entity.type
_entity.pdbx_description
1 polymer ?
#
loop_
_entity_poly.entity_id
_entity_poly.type
_entity_poly.pdbx_seq_one_letter_code
_entity_poly.pdbx_strand_id
1 'polypeptide(L)'
;MELQQCSDVQLAALVRQGQGEAFAELSARYLGLVRGKARLFEGAAAPEKEDLWQEGLLGLYVAAISFRQEGGASFPTYAGVCVYNRMASAVRR
;
A
#
# COMPACT_ATOMS: atom_id res chain seq x y z
N MET A 1 21.71 -7.84 3.71
CA MET A 1 20.78 -8.28 2.65
C MET A 1 20.30 -7.08 1.84
N GLU A 2 20.35 -7.22 0.52
CA GLU A 2 19.86 -6.16 -0.36
C GLU A 2 18.35 -6.17 -0.41
N LEU A 3 17.70 -5.12 0.09
CA LEU A 3 16.23 -5.04 0.09
C LEU A 3 15.65 -5.10 -1.32
N GLN A 4 16.40 -4.56 -2.30
CA GLN A 4 15.95 -4.56 -3.69
C GLN A 4 15.81 -5.96 -4.27
N GLN A 5 16.47 -6.94 -3.68
CA GLN A 5 16.42 -8.33 -4.12
C GLN A 5 15.37 -9.14 -3.36
N CYS A 6 14.77 -8.55 -2.35
CA CYS A 6 13.72 -9.23 -1.59
C CYS A 6 12.42 -9.25 -2.38
N SER A 7 11.64 -10.32 -2.22
CA SER A 7 10.29 -10.36 -2.75
C SER A 7 9.39 -9.44 -1.92
N ASP A 8 8.22 -9.13 -2.46
CA ASP A 8 7.24 -8.33 -1.72
C ASP A 8 6.86 -9.01 -0.41
N VAL A 9 6.70 -10.33 -0.42
CA VAL A 9 6.34 -11.08 0.78
C VAL A 9 7.45 -11.00 1.82
N GLN A 10 8.71 -11.07 1.38
CA GLN A 10 9.87 -10.92 2.28
C GLN A 10 9.90 -9.51 2.87
N LEU A 11 9.65 -8.49 2.05
CA LEU A 11 9.60 -7.11 2.54
C LEU A 11 8.48 -6.92 3.54
N ALA A 12 7.30 -7.49 3.28
CA ALA A 12 6.18 -7.41 4.21
C ALA A 12 6.55 -8.02 5.56
N ALA A 13 7.25 -9.15 5.55
CA ALA A 13 7.71 -9.78 6.79
C ALA A 13 8.67 -8.87 7.55
N LEU A 14 9.58 -8.20 6.85
CA LEU A 14 10.52 -7.27 7.49
C LEU A 14 9.79 -6.04 8.05
N VAL A 15 8.75 -5.57 7.39
CA VAL A 15 7.93 -4.47 7.91
C VAL A 15 7.28 -4.90 9.23
N ARG A 16 6.75 -6.12 9.29
CA ARG A 16 6.16 -6.64 10.54
C ARG A 16 7.17 -6.73 11.67
N GLN A 17 8.46 -6.88 11.33
CA GLN A 17 9.54 -6.91 12.31
C GLN A 17 10.01 -5.52 12.71
N GLY A 18 9.40 -4.47 12.16
CA GLY A 18 9.73 -3.10 12.52
C GLY A 18 10.83 -2.47 11.68
N GLN A 19 11.21 -3.05 10.55
CA GLN A 19 12.26 -2.50 9.71
C GLN A 19 11.69 -1.46 8.75
N GLY A 20 11.86 -0.18 9.08
CA GLY A 20 11.32 0.92 8.30
C GLY A 20 11.86 0.99 6.87
N GLU A 21 13.13 0.57 6.67
CA GLU A 21 13.73 0.57 5.34
C GLU A 21 13.01 -0.39 4.40
N ALA A 22 12.48 -1.49 4.92
CA ALA A 22 11.70 -2.43 4.11
C ALA A 22 10.41 -1.78 3.62
N PHE A 23 9.78 -0.97 4.45
CA PHE A 23 8.58 -0.26 4.02
C PHE A 23 8.91 0.81 2.97
N ALA A 24 10.05 1.50 3.10
CA ALA A 24 10.48 2.46 2.09
C ALA A 24 10.65 1.79 0.72
N GLU A 25 11.27 0.61 0.70
CA GLU A 25 11.43 -0.14 -0.55
C GLU A 25 10.07 -0.57 -1.11
N LEU A 26 9.19 -1.07 -0.24
CA LEU A 26 7.86 -1.50 -0.66
C LEU A 26 7.07 -0.32 -1.23
N SER A 27 7.14 0.85 -0.57
CA SER A 27 6.47 2.06 -1.02
C SER A 27 6.96 2.49 -2.41
N ALA A 28 8.26 2.39 -2.66
CA ALA A 28 8.82 2.72 -3.96
C ALA A 28 8.27 1.80 -5.04
N ARG A 29 8.17 0.50 -4.75
CA ARG A 29 7.64 -0.48 -5.72
C ARG A 29 6.17 -0.26 -6.03
N TYR A 30 5.41 0.25 -5.07
CA TYR A 30 3.95 0.36 -5.19
C TYR A 30 3.48 1.78 -5.46
N LEU A 31 4.40 2.71 -5.72
CA LEU A 31 4.03 4.10 -5.99
C LEU A 31 3.07 4.22 -7.18
N GLY A 32 3.32 3.46 -8.25
CA GLY A 32 2.44 3.45 -9.42
C GLY A 32 1.05 2.95 -9.09
N LEU A 33 0.95 1.91 -8.25
CA LEU A 33 -0.34 1.38 -7.83
C LEU A 33 -1.10 2.42 -6.99
N VAL A 34 -0.40 3.08 -6.06
CA VAL A 34 -1.02 4.10 -5.21
C VAL A 34 -1.55 5.25 -6.07
N ARG A 35 -0.74 5.73 -7.01
CA ARG A 35 -1.17 6.80 -7.92
C ARG A 35 -2.35 6.38 -8.79
N GLY A 36 -2.32 5.14 -9.27
CA GLY A 36 -3.40 4.62 -10.10
C GLY A 36 -4.72 4.54 -9.34
N LYS A 37 -4.68 4.09 -8.08
CA LYS A 37 -5.89 4.04 -7.26
C LYS A 37 -6.38 5.44 -6.94
N ALA A 38 -5.49 6.40 -6.69
CA ALA A 38 -5.88 7.77 -6.40
C ALA A 38 -6.67 8.39 -7.55
N ARG A 39 -6.34 8.05 -8.79
CA ARG A 39 -7.06 8.57 -9.96
C ARG A 39 -8.54 8.19 -9.97
N LEU A 40 -8.91 7.10 -9.29
CA LEU A 40 -10.29 6.67 -9.21
C LEU A 40 -11.15 7.60 -8.38
N PHE A 41 -10.54 8.48 -7.59
CA PHE A 41 -11.23 9.39 -6.69
C PHE A 41 -11.08 10.85 -7.09
N GLU A 42 -10.64 11.14 -8.30
CA GLU A 42 -10.55 12.51 -8.79
C GLU A 42 -11.91 13.12 -8.95
N GLY A 43 -12.03 14.41 -8.59
CA GLY A 43 -13.29 15.13 -8.72
C GLY A 43 -13.41 16.23 -7.69
N ALA A 44 -14.47 17.03 -7.81
CA ALA A 44 -14.64 18.25 -7.01
C ALA A 44 -14.73 17.97 -5.50
N ALA A 45 -15.23 16.81 -5.12
CA ALA A 45 -15.40 16.44 -3.71
C ALA A 45 -14.24 15.62 -3.16
N ALA A 46 -13.21 15.36 -3.99
CA ALA A 46 -12.10 14.51 -3.58
C ALA A 46 -11.12 15.28 -2.69
N PRO A 47 -10.47 14.60 -1.74
CA PRO A 47 -9.35 15.19 -1.01
C PRO A 47 -8.21 15.57 -1.96
N GLU A 48 -7.27 16.37 -1.45
CA GLU A 48 -6.08 16.70 -2.21
C GLU A 48 -5.31 15.43 -2.58
N LYS A 49 -4.59 15.47 -3.72
CA LYS A 49 -3.82 14.32 -4.20
C LYS A 49 -2.87 13.78 -3.14
N GLU A 50 -2.14 14.68 -2.50
CA GLU A 50 -1.15 14.30 -1.48
C GLU A 50 -1.80 13.59 -0.31
N ASP A 51 -2.98 14.04 0.08
CA ASP A 51 -3.74 13.40 1.16
C ASP A 51 -4.18 12.00 0.76
N LEU A 52 -4.64 11.82 -0.48
CA LEU A 52 -5.00 10.50 -0.99
C LEU A 52 -3.80 9.57 -1.04
N TRP A 53 -2.64 10.09 -1.49
CA TRP A 53 -1.43 9.28 -1.54
C TRP A 53 -1.01 8.84 -0.15
N GLN A 54 -1.09 9.72 0.85
CA GLN A 54 -0.78 9.36 2.23
C GLN A 54 -1.71 8.29 2.76
N GLU A 55 -3.01 8.41 2.48
CA GLU A 55 -3.97 7.37 2.85
C GLU A 55 -3.64 6.04 2.15
N GLY A 56 -3.25 6.12 0.88
CA GLY A 56 -2.85 4.93 0.14
C GLY A 56 -1.62 4.26 0.72
N LEU A 57 -0.63 5.05 1.15
CA LEU A 57 0.55 4.49 1.79
C LEU A 57 0.21 3.84 3.12
N LEU A 58 -0.72 4.41 3.88
CA LEU A 58 -1.22 3.76 5.09
C LEU A 58 -1.89 2.43 4.75
N GLY A 59 -2.65 2.38 3.66
CA GLY A 59 -3.24 1.14 3.18
C GLY A 59 -2.19 0.11 2.81
N LEU A 60 -1.11 0.54 2.17
CA LEU A 60 -0.01 -0.35 1.84
C LEU A 60 0.66 -0.89 3.10
N TYR A 61 0.83 -0.05 4.11
CA TYR A 61 1.38 -0.48 5.40
C TYR A 61 0.48 -1.54 6.04
N VAL A 62 -0.83 -1.29 6.06
CA VAL A 62 -1.81 -2.25 6.57
C VAL A 62 -1.69 -3.57 5.81
N ALA A 63 -1.53 -3.50 4.48
CA ALA A 63 -1.37 -4.72 3.68
C ALA A 63 -0.12 -5.49 4.11
N ALA A 64 1.00 -4.79 4.33
CA ALA A 64 2.25 -5.43 4.72
C ALA A 64 2.13 -6.15 6.05
N ILE A 65 1.48 -5.52 7.04
CA ILE A 65 1.39 -6.12 8.38
C ILE A 65 0.31 -7.19 8.50
N SER A 66 -0.66 -7.22 7.60
CA SER A 66 -1.79 -8.14 7.69
C SER A 66 -1.80 -9.23 6.62
N PHE A 67 -0.91 -9.17 5.64
CA PHE A 67 -0.93 -10.14 4.54
C PHE A 67 -0.65 -11.56 5.03
N ARG A 68 -1.43 -12.50 4.50
CA ARG A 68 -1.22 -13.93 4.74
C ARG A 68 -1.25 -14.67 3.41
N GLN A 69 -0.19 -15.42 3.13
CA GLN A 69 -0.11 -16.20 1.89
C GLN A 69 -1.25 -17.23 1.81
N GLU A 70 -1.67 -17.75 2.94
CA GLU A 70 -2.73 -18.75 3.02
C GLU A 70 -4.09 -18.20 2.57
N GLY A 71 -4.22 -16.89 2.46
CA GLY A 71 -5.46 -16.26 2.02
C GLY A 71 -5.77 -16.41 0.54
N GLY A 72 -4.82 -16.93 -0.25
CA GLY A 72 -5.03 -17.21 -1.66
C GLY A 72 -4.75 -16.07 -2.62
N ALA A 73 -4.81 -14.83 -2.19
CA ALA A 73 -4.49 -13.69 -3.04
C ALA A 73 -2.98 -13.42 -3.04
N SER A 74 -2.46 -12.93 -4.17
CA SER A 74 -1.08 -12.46 -4.22
C SER A 74 -0.95 -11.16 -3.43
N PHE A 75 0.28 -10.82 -3.05
CA PHE A 75 0.49 -9.55 -2.34
C PHE A 75 0.03 -8.34 -3.17
N PRO A 76 0.37 -8.21 -4.47
CA PRO A 76 -0.12 -7.05 -5.23
C PRO A 76 -1.64 -6.93 -5.24
N THR A 77 -2.36 -8.03 -5.38
CA THR A 77 -3.82 -8.01 -5.37
C THR A 77 -4.34 -7.55 -4.01
N TYR A 78 -3.78 -8.11 -2.93
CA TYR A 78 -4.19 -7.75 -1.58
C TYR A 78 -3.86 -6.28 -1.28
N ALA A 79 -2.67 -5.83 -1.67
CA ALA A 79 -2.26 -4.45 -1.46
C ALA A 79 -3.18 -3.48 -2.20
N GLY A 80 -3.58 -3.83 -3.43
CA GLY A 80 -4.50 -3.00 -4.21
C GLY A 80 -5.82 -2.79 -3.48
N VAL A 81 -6.36 -3.84 -2.89
CA VAL A 81 -7.61 -3.75 -2.12
C VAL A 81 -7.43 -2.87 -0.89
N CYS A 82 -6.35 -3.07 -0.13
CA CYS A 82 -6.09 -2.29 1.09
C CYS A 82 -5.91 -0.81 0.77
N VAL A 83 -5.15 -0.49 -0.29
CA VAL A 83 -4.94 0.89 -0.71
C VAL A 83 -6.26 1.53 -1.13
N TYR A 84 -7.03 0.84 -1.97
CA TYR A 84 -8.32 1.35 -2.42
C TYR A 84 -9.27 1.58 -1.25
N ASN A 85 -9.39 0.62 -0.35
CA ASN A 85 -10.31 0.73 0.78
C ASN A 85 -9.95 1.90 1.69
N ARG A 86 -8.66 2.12 1.89
CA ARG A 86 -8.22 3.23 2.72
C ARG A 86 -8.56 4.59 2.10
N MET A 87 -8.34 4.71 0.79
CA MET A 87 -8.69 5.92 0.05
C MET A 87 -10.20 6.15 0.03
N ALA A 88 -10.98 5.09 -0.20
CA ALA A 88 -12.43 5.17 -0.22
C ALA A 88 -12.96 5.65 1.13
N SER A 89 -12.39 5.16 2.23
CA SER A 89 -12.77 5.62 3.56
C SER A 89 -12.47 7.10 3.77
N ALA A 90 -11.32 7.56 3.27
CA ALA A 90 -10.92 8.95 3.38
C ALA A 90 -11.87 9.87 2.62
N VAL A 91 -12.31 9.43 1.44
CA VAL A 91 -13.23 10.22 0.60
C VAL A 91 -14.60 10.34 1.26
N ARG A 92 -15.02 9.30 1.99
CA ARG A 92 -16.34 9.31 2.65
C ARG A 92 -16.40 10.12 3.94
N ARG A 93 -15.25 10.52 4.47
CA ARG A 93 -15.20 11.30 5.72
C ARG A 93 -15.58 12.77 5.56
#